data_21a17283fabaac81c637ea59bb57d8a2
#
_entry.id   21a17283fabaac81c637ea59bb57d8a2
#
_cell.length_a   1.000
_cell.length_b   1.000
_cell.length_c   1.000
_cell.angle_alpha   90.00
_cell.angle_beta   90.00
_cell.angle_gamma   90.00
#
_symmetry.space_group_name_H-M   'P 1'
#
loop_
_entity.id
_entity.type
_entity.pdbx_description
1 polymer ?
#
loop_
_entity_poly.entity_id
_entity_poly.type
_entity_poly.pdbx_seq_one_letter_code
_entity_poly.pdbx_strand_id
1 'polypeptide(L)'
;MKLSRRMFLAAGAATLVVGRARAAQPIKIGVLTDFAGPYADDSGHGSVAMAKLAIEDFRKMNAGFDVELISADFSDKPDVAANLAAQWYDREGVDLVIDVPVSSAALAVANVAKQKDKVAIFNAGSSALSGANCTPNTAHWAFDTYGLAATTGRAVVEAGGKTWFFVQANYAFGASLVEDASSVITASGGKVLGTVKYPFPETSDYASFLLQAQASGAEVIGFASAGADSSNLIKQAAEFGLANGKVKLAALLCFIPQIHALGLQASKGLLVSEAFYWDLNDGTRALTERYAPQVGGAKPCTIQAGCYSGVLHYLKAAAALGFENAKKSGAAVVAKMKEIPTDDLAFGKGRLREDGRKIHDMHLFEVKAPEESKKPWDYYKFLRTVPGEKAFRPLADGKCSLIHL
;
A
#
# COMPACT_ATOMS: atom_id res chain seq x y z
N MET A 1 -63.29 -62.64 -41.63
CA MET A 1 -62.97 -61.61 -42.63
C MET A 1 -62.89 -60.22 -41.97
N LYS A 2 -61.89 -59.46 -42.25
CA LYS A 2 -61.55 -58.11 -41.92
C LYS A 2 -60.50 -57.95 -40.82
N LEU A 3 -59.27 -57.74 -41.31
CA LEU A 3 -58.09 -57.22 -40.63
C LEU A 3 -58.33 -55.75 -40.16
N SER A 4 -57.76 -55.37 -39.02
CA SER A 4 -57.48 -53.96 -38.70
C SER A 4 -56.13 -53.89 -38.05
N ARG A 5 -55.21 -53.34 -38.80
CA ARG A 5 -53.86 -52.89 -38.32
C ARG A 5 -54.02 -51.66 -37.45
N ARG A 6 -53.46 -51.62 -36.27
CA ARG A 6 -53.12 -50.43 -35.56
C ARG A 6 -51.63 -50.47 -35.15
N MET A 7 -50.84 -49.83 -35.98
CA MET A 7 -49.46 -49.48 -35.66
C MET A 7 -49.45 -48.37 -34.60
N PHE A 8 -48.89 -48.63 -33.44
CA PHE A 8 -48.54 -47.58 -32.47
C PHE A 8 -47.11 -47.12 -32.77
N LEU A 9 -46.98 -45.92 -33.30
CA LEU A 9 -45.76 -45.17 -33.36
C LEU A 9 -45.47 -44.56 -31.93
N ALA A 10 -44.54 -45.13 -31.17
CA ALA A 10 -44.02 -44.53 -29.98
C ALA A 10 -42.95 -43.50 -30.41
N ALA A 11 -43.32 -42.24 -30.48
CA ALA A 11 -42.38 -41.14 -30.62
C ALA A 11 -41.69 -40.89 -29.25
N GLY A 12 -40.47 -41.36 -29.12
CA GLY A 12 -39.63 -41.05 -27.97
C GLY A 12 -39.20 -39.56 -27.98
N ALA A 13 -39.79 -38.74 -27.12
CA ALA A 13 -39.34 -37.39 -26.86
C ALA A 13 -38.03 -37.45 -26.06
N ALA A 14 -36.89 -37.32 -26.73
CA ALA A 14 -35.61 -37.09 -26.10
C ALA A 14 -35.62 -35.65 -25.57
N THR A 15 -35.90 -35.45 -24.30
CA THR A 15 -35.70 -34.18 -23.58
C THR A 15 -34.21 -33.93 -23.48
N LEU A 16 -33.69 -33.09 -24.37
CA LEU A 16 -32.35 -32.46 -24.19
C LEU A 16 -32.42 -31.63 -22.93
N VAL A 17 -31.90 -32.16 -21.83
CA VAL A 17 -31.55 -31.37 -20.61
C VAL A 17 -30.38 -30.52 -21.02
N VAL A 18 -30.63 -29.33 -21.53
CA VAL A 18 -29.62 -28.30 -21.67
C VAL A 18 -29.27 -27.87 -20.23
N GLY A 19 -28.23 -28.48 -19.71
CA GLY A 19 -27.66 -28.06 -18.46
C GLY A 19 -27.29 -26.56 -18.60
N ARG A 20 -28.03 -25.69 -17.91
CA ARG A 20 -27.63 -24.30 -17.75
C ARG A 20 -26.23 -24.33 -17.14
N ALA A 21 -25.21 -24.05 -17.94
CA ALA A 21 -23.90 -23.71 -17.42
C ALA A 21 -24.11 -22.59 -16.39
N ARG A 22 -23.91 -22.91 -15.11
CA ARG A 22 -23.97 -21.93 -14.03
C ARG A 22 -22.89 -20.92 -14.37
N ALA A 23 -23.25 -19.69 -14.71
CA ALA A 23 -22.28 -18.64 -14.95
C ALA A 23 -21.36 -18.62 -13.73
N ALA A 24 -20.04 -18.68 -13.97
CA ALA A 24 -19.06 -18.62 -12.91
C ALA A 24 -19.32 -17.33 -12.12
N GLN A 25 -19.34 -17.43 -10.81
CA GLN A 25 -19.54 -16.23 -9.98
C GLN A 25 -18.36 -15.29 -10.18
N PRO A 26 -18.59 -13.97 -10.32
CA PRO A 26 -17.53 -12.99 -10.50
C PRO A 26 -16.54 -13.04 -9.34
N ILE A 27 -15.28 -12.75 -9.59
CA ILE A 27 -14.33 -12.38 -8.52
C ILE A 27 -14.75 -11.02 -8.01
N LYS A 28 -14.90 -10.88 -6.68
CA LYS A 28 -15.28 -9.62 -6.05
C LYS A 28 -14.14 -9.05 -5.23
N ILE A 29 -13.79 -7.79 -5.53
CA ILE A 29 -12.72 -7.04 -4.89
C ILE A 29 -13.31 -5.92 -4.05
N GLY A 30 -12.89 -5.81 -2.81
CA GLY A 30 -13.24 -4.73 -1.88
C GLY A 30 -12.04 -3.81 -1.65
N VAL A 31 -12.15 -2.54 -2.06
CA VAL A 31 -11.20 -1.48 -1.68
C VAL A 31 -11.67 -0.89 -0.36
N LEU A 32 -11.00 -1.27 0.72
CA LEU A 32 -11.28 -0.77 2.06
C LEU A 32 -10.28 0.35 2.35
N THR A 33 -10.75 1.59 2.33
CA THR A 33 -9.88 2.77 2.21
C THR A 33 -10.34 3.90 3.15
N ASP A 34 -9.62 4.99 3.17
CA ASP A 34 -9.96 6.22 3.86
C ASP A 34 -10.43 7.27 2.84
N PHE A 35 -11.68 7.73 2.92
CA PHE A 35 -12.20 8.74 2.00
C PHE A 35 -12.15 10.18 2.55
N ALA A 36 -11.96 10.36 3.84
CA ALA A 36 -12.10 11.68 4.46
C ALA A 36 -11.12 11.97 5.61
N GLY A 37 -10.35 10.98 6.04
CA GLY A 37 -9.39 11.09 7.14
C GLY A 37 -7.97 11.48 6.67
N PRO A 38 -6.96 11.27 7.51
CA PRO A 38 -5.57 11.67 7.25
C PRO A 38 -4.94 11.04 6.01
N TYR A 39 -5.44 9.89 5.55
CA TYR A 39 -4.92 9.15 4.39
C TYR A 39 -5.73 9.37 3.11
N ALA A 40 -6.76 10.23 3.11
CA ALA A 40 -7.68 10.38 1.98
C ALA A 40 -6.96 10.74 0.66
N ASP A 41 -5.94 11.59 0.73
CA ASP A 41 -5.15 12.01 -0.45
C ASP A 41 -4.15 10.96 -0.93
N ASP A 42 -3.72 10.04 -0.05
CA ASP A 42 -2.76 8.98 -0.37
C ASP A 42 -3.45 7.68 -0.82
N SER A 43 -4.71 7.49 -0.45
CA SER A 43 -5.52 6.30 -0.75
C SER A 43 -6.87 6.69 -1.37
N GLY A 44 -7.97 6.55 -0.65
CA GLY A 44 -9.29 7.07 -0.97
C GLY A 44 -9.79 6.77 -2.39
N HIS A 45 -10.36 7.80 -3.01
CA HIS A 45 -10.85 7.71 -4.39
C HIS A 45 -9.75 7.35 -5.39
N GLY A 46 -8.50 7.72 -5.11
CA GLY A 46 -7.34 7.35 -5.93
C GLY A 46 -7.07 5.84 -5.94
N SER A 47 -7.14 5.18 -4.78
CA SER A 47 -7.01 3.72 -4.69
C SER A 47 -8.10 2.99 -5.46
N VAL A 48 -9.36 3.49 -5.38
CA VAL A 48 -10.47 2.95 -6.16
C VAL A 48 -10.25 3.10 -7.67
N ALA A 49 -9.77 4.28 -8.11
CA ALA A 49 -9.46 4.52 -9.53
C ALA A 49 -8.35 3.57 -10.02
N MET A 50 -7.29 3.38 -9.25
CA MET A 50 -6.20 2.46 -9.58
C MET A 50 -6.65 1.00 -9.63
N ALA A 51 -7.50 0.56 -8.72
CA ALA A 51 -8.09 -0.79 -8.76
C ALA A 51 -8.94 -1.01 -10.03
N LYS A 52 -9.71 0.01 -10.47
CA LYS A 52 -10.46 -0.05 -11.73
C LYS A 52 -9.53 -0.21 -12.93
N LEU A 53 -8.45 0.57 -13.00
CA LEU A 53 -7.46 0.47 -14.09
C LEU A 53 -6.81 -0.92 -14.15
N ALA A 54 -6.51 -1.52 -12.98
CA ALA A 54 -5.98 -2.87 -12.92
C ALA A 54 -6.97 -3.91 -13.46
N ILE A 55 -8.26 -3.80 -13.13
CA ILE A 55 -9.32 -4.66 -13.65
C ILE A 55 -9.48 -4.48 -15.17
N GLU A 56 -9.42 -3.25 -15.67
CA GLU A 56 -9.45 -2.97 -17.10
C GLU A 56 -8.30 -3.65 -17.85
N ASP A 57 -7.07 -3.54 -17.30
CA ASP A 57 -5.90 -4.15 -17.93
C ASP A 57 -5.93 -5.68 -17.84
N PHE A 58 -6.41 -6.24 -16.73
CA PHE A 58 -6.64 -7.68 -16.63
C PHE A 58 -7.66 -8.18 -17.66
N ARG A 59 -8.77 -7.48 -17.85
CA ARG A 59 -9.81 -7.85 -18.82
C ARG A 59 -9.31 -7.85 -20.27
N LYS A 60 -8.39 -6.94 -20.63
CA LYS A 60 -7.75 -6.92 -21.96
C LYS A 60 -6.96 -8.21 -22.24
N MET A 61 -6.33 -8.77 -21.19
CA MET A 61 -5.53 -10.00 -21.30
C MET A 61 -6.36 -11.28 -21.14
N ASN A 62 -7.52 -11.19 -20.48
CA ASN A 62 -8.34 -12.32 -20.06
C ASN A 62 -9.83 -12.03 -20.34
N ALA A 63 -10.21 -12.05 -21.62
CA ALA A 63 -11.61 -11.85 -22.01
C ALA A 63 -12.50 -12.97 -21.45
N GLY A 64 -13.65 -12.60 -20.88
CA GLY A 64 -14.65 -13.56 -20.36
C GLY A 64 -14.57 -13.78 -18.84
N PHE A 65 -13.63 -13.18 -18.13
CA PHE A 65 -13.63 -13.16 -16.66
C PHE A 65 -14.38 -11.96 -16.11
N ASP A 66 -15.37 -12.23 -15.26
CA ASP A 66 -16.13 -11.18 -14.58
C ASP A 66 -15.49 -10.81 -13.25
N VAL A 67 -15.33 -9.49 -13.02
CA VAL A 67 -14.73 -8.93 -11.80
C VAL A 67 -15.61 -7.79 -11.33
N GLU A 68 -16.07 -7.85 -10.09
CA GLU A 68 -16.82 -6.80 -9.42
C GLU A 68 -15.91 -6.03 -8.47
N LEU A 69 -16.14 -4.72 -8.32
CA LEU A 69 -15.43 -3.85 -7.40
C LEU A 69 -16.42 -3.13 -6.49
N ILE A 70 -16.20 -3.22 -5.19
CA ILE A 70 -16.87 -2.43 -4.17
C ILE A 70 -15.84 -1.64 -3.36
N SER A 71 -16.27 -0.59 -2.66
CA SER A 71 -15.41 0.20 -1.79
C SER A 71 -16.16 0.72 -0.57
N ALA A 72 -15.45 0.91 0.54
CA ALA A 72 -16.00 1.52 1.75
C ALA A 72 -14.92 2.28 2.51
N ASP A 73 -15.39 3.26 3.28
CA ASP A 73 -14.60 4.00 4.26
C ASP A 73 -14.64 3.28 5.60
N PHE A 74 -13.47 3.03 6.20
CA PHE A 74 -13.38 2.47 7.56
C PHE A 74 -13.12 3.54 8.62
N SER A 75 -13.08 4.83 8.23
CA SER A 75 -12.95 5.99 9.12
C SER A 75 -11.76 5.91 10.07
N ASP A 76 -10.64 5.35 9.61
CA ASP A 76 -9.39 5.11 10.35
C ASP A 76 -9.52 4.26 11.63
N LYS A 77 -10.66 3.56 11.80
CA LYS A 77 -10.98 2.74 12.97
C LYS A 77 -10.70 1.26 12.71
N PRO A 78 -9.79 0.63 13.45
CA PRO A 78 -9.44 -0.79 13.26
C PRO A 78 -10.60 -1.75 13.43
N ASP A 79 -11.51 -1.50 14.37
CA ASP A 79 -12.70 -2.30 14.62
C ASP A 79 -13.72 -2.18 13.45
N VAL A 80 -13.91 -0.99 12.91
CA VAL A 80 -14.76 -0.76 11.73
C VAL A 80 -14.18 -1.50 10.52
N ALA A 81 -12.88 -1.39 10.28
CA ALA A 81 -12.21 -2.10 9.19
C ALA A 81 -12.37 -3.62 9.30
N ALA A 82 -12.14 -4.19 10.50
CA ALA A 82 -12.28 -5.62 10.75
C ALA A 82 -13.72 -6.10 10.55
N ASN A 83 -14.72 -5.34 11.04
CA ASN A 83 -16.13 -5.66 10.88
C ASN A 83 -16.59 -5.59 9.41
N LEU A 84 -16.18 -4.55 8.66
CA LEU A 84 -16.47 -4.44 7.23
C LEU A 84 -15.83 -5.59 6.45
N ALA A 85 -14.57 -5.93 6.70
CA ALA A 85 -13.91 -7.05 6.05
C ALA A 85 -14.63 -8.38 6.35
N ALA A 86 -15.02 -8.64 7.60
CA ALA A 86 -15.77 -9.82 7.98
C ALA A 86 -17.14 -9.90 7.29
N GLN A 87 -17.88 -8.78 7.25
CA GLN A 87 -19.16 -8.69 6.54
C GLN A 87 -18.98 -8.97 5.04
N TRP A 88 -17.98 -8.36 4.42
CA TRP A 88 -17.70 -8.53 3.00
C TRP A 88 -17.35 -9.97 2.65
N TYR A 89 -16.52 -10.64 3.46
CA TYR A 89 -16.18 -12.04 3.23
C TYR A 89 -17.36 -12.98 3.45
N ASP A 90 -18.15 -12.78 4.51
CA ASP A 90 -19.21 -13.70 4.91
C ASP A 90 -20.52 -13.52 4.13
N ARG A 91 -20.87 -12.28 3.80
CA ARG A 91 -22.23 -11.96 3.27
C ARG A 91 -22.21 -11.45 1.85
N GLU A 92 -21.18 -10.70 1.46
CA GLU A 92 -21.13 -10.07 0.14
C GLU A 92 -20.27 -10.82 -0.86
N GLY A 93 -19.58 -11.88 -0.41
CA GLY A 93 -18.79 -12.75 -1.27
C GLY A 93 -17.54 -12.11 -1.84
N VAL A 94 -16.95 -11.14 -1.10
CA VAL A 94 -15.66 -10.55 -1.46
C VAL A 94 -14.56 -11.62 -1.37
N ASP A 95 -13.69 -11.65 -2.35
CA ASP A 95 -12.57 -12.60 -2.43
C ASP A 95 -11.24 -11.94 -2.05
N LEU A 96 -11.10 -10.65 -2.33
CA LEU A 96 -9.93 -9.84 -1.98
C LEU A 96 -10.36 -8.54 -1.30
N VAL A 97 -9.80 -8.24 -0.12
CA VAL A 97 -9.77 -6.89 0.45
C VAL A 97 -8.40 -6.27 0.15
N ILE A 98 -8.39 -5.04 -0.35
CA ILE A 98 -7.14 -4.33 -0.67
C ILE A 98 -7.13 -2.93 -0.12
N ASP A 99 -5.95 -2.35 0.03
CA ASP A 99 -5.58 -1.03 0.53
C ASP A 99 -5.37 -1.02 2.05
N VAL A 100 -6.35 -0.63 2.84
CA VAL A 100 -6.33 -0.53 4.30
C VAL A 100 -5.08 0.24 4.79
N PRO A 101 -4.94 1.54 4.47
CA PRO A 101 -3.69 2.28 4.64
C PRO A 101 -3.25 2.45 6.10
N VAL A 102 -4.18 2.38 7.07
CA VAL A 102 -3.88 2.50 8.51
C VAL A 102 -3.37 1.18 9.06
N SER A 103 -2.13 1.16 9.56
CA SER A 103 -1.45 -0.08 9.97
C SER A 103 -2.17 -0.85 11.07
N SER A 104 -2.78 -0.18 12.04
CA SER A 104 -3.58 -0.86 13.10
C SER A 104 -4.83 -1.54 12.53
N ALA A 105 -5.48 -0.92 11.55
CA ALA A 105 -6.60 -1.48 10.83
C ALA A 105 -6.17 -2.66 9.95
N ALA A 106 -5.04 -2.53 9.23
CA ALA A 106 -4.48 -3.60 8.42
C ALA A 106 -4.15 -4.86 9.25
N LEU A 107 -3.56 -4.70 10.44
CA LEU A 107 -3.30 -5.81 11.37
C LEU A 107 -4.60 -6.49 11.83
N ALA A 108 -5.66 -5.73 12.09
CA ALA A 108 -6.97 -6.29 12.44
C ALA A 108 -7.60 -7.06 11.28
N VAL A 109 -7.58 -6.48 10.06
CA VAL A 109 -8.10 -7.12 8.84
C VAL A 109 -7.28 -8.37 8.47
N ALA A 110 -5.96 -8.38 8.72
CA ALA A 110 -5.11 -9.57 8.48
C ALA A 110 -5.60 -10.79 9.27
N ASN A 111 -5.98 -10.60 10.54
CA ASN A 111 -6.56 -11.66 11.36
C ASN A 111 -7.89 -12.15 10.80
N VAL A 112 -8.76 -11.24 10.34
CA VAL A 112 -10.05 -11.59 9.71
C VAL A 112 -9.81 -12.38 8.42
N ALA A 113 -8.94 -11.93 7.55
CA ALA A 113 -8.62 -12.62 6.29
C ALA A 113 -8.10 -14.05 6.55
N LYS A 114 -7.21 -14.23 7.54
CA LYS A 114 -6.72 -15.54 7.97
C LYS A 114 -7.86 -16.45 8.48
N GLN A 115 -8.74 -15.93 9.34
CA GLN A 115 -9.86 -16.71 9.92
C GLN A 115 -10.88 -17.15 8.87
N LYS A 116 -11.07 -16.33 7.82
CA LYS A 116 -12.05 -16.57 6.73
C LYS A 116 -11.46 -17.30 5.53
N ASP A 117 -10.18 -17.60 5.55
CA ASP A 117 -9.40 -18.09 4.39
C ASP A 117 -9.67 -17.26 3.13
N LYS A 118 -9.60 -15.94 3.27
CA LYS A 118 -9.74 -14.95 2.18
C LYS A 118 -8.45 -14.17 2.03
N VAL A 119 -8.32 -13.40 0.94
CA VAL A 119 -7.11 -12.64 0.66
C VAL A 119 -7.23 -11.21 1.16
N ALA A 120 -6.16 -10.70 1.80
CA ALA A 120 -6.00 -9.27 2.00
C ALA A 120 -4.61 -8.80 1.51
N ILE A 121 -4.58 -7.67 0.78
CA ILE A 121 -3.36 -7.02 0.29
C ILE A 121 -3.29 -5.63 0.92
N PHE A 122 -2.20 -5.34 1.62
CA PHE A 122 -2.06 -4.12 2.40
C PHE A 122 -1.06 -3.14 1.77
N ASN A 123 -1.48 -1.88 1.66
CA ASN A 123 -0.65 -0.74 1.35
C ASN A 123 -0.32 0.09 2.61
N ALA A 124 -0.55 -0.49 3.79
CA ALA A 124 -0.16 0.06 5.10
C ALA A 124 1.34 -0.13 5.35
N GLY A 125 1.92 0.72 6.21
CA GLY A 125 3.38 0.76 6.34
C GLY A 125 4.00 -0.17 7.38
N SER A 126 3.28 -0.65 8.42
CA SER A 126 3.91 -1.41 9.50
C SER A 126 4.61 -2.69 9.01
N SER A 127 5.92 -2.76 9.19
CA SER A 127 6.73 -3.94 8.82
C SER A 127 6.32 -5.22 9.58
N ALA A 128 5.51 -5.10 10.63
CA ALA A 128 4.93 -6.24 11.33
C ALA A 128 4.00 -7.09 10.45
N LEU A 129 3.38 -6.51 9.41
CA LEU A 129 2.46 -7.20 8.48
C LEU A 129 3.15 -8.33 7.70
N SER A 130 4.42 -8.19 7.36
CA SER A 130 5.27 -9.24 6.77
C SER A 130 6.32 -9.75 7.75
N GLY A 131 6.21 -9.37 9.02
CA GLY A 131 7.04 -9.81 10.14
C GLY A 131 6.26 -10.71 11.08
N ALA A 132 6.24 -10.36 12.36
CA ALA A 132 5.59 -11.15 13.43
C ALA A 132 4.10 -11.43 13.20
N ASN A 133 3.42 -10.61 12.39
CA ASN A 133 2.00 -10.75 12.07
C ASN A 133 1.74 -11.27 10.64
N CYS A 134 2.73 -11.86 9.98
CA CYS A 134 2.54 -12.49 8.67
C CYS A 134 1.50 -13.61 8.73
N THR A 135 0.74 -13.76 7.67
CA THR A 135 -0.24 -14.85 7.54
C THR A 135 -0.19 -15.46 6.14
N PRO A 136 -0.64 -16.71 5.94
CA PRO A 136 -0.67 -17.32 4.61
C PRO A 136 -1.68 -16.65 3.67
N ASN A 137 -2.56 -15.81 4.19
CA ASN A 137 -3.66 -15.16 3.49
C ASN A 137 -3.40 -13.71 3.10
N THR A 138 -2.22 -13.17 3.46
CA THR A 138 -1.95 -11.73 3.31
C THR A 138 -0.71 -11.45 2.51
N ALA A 139 -0.72 -10.31 1.81
CA ALA A 139 0.45 -9.73 1.16
C ALA A 139 0.63 -8.28 1.60
N HIS A 140 1.86 -7.91 1.90
CA HIS A 140 2.28 -6.55 2.24
C HIS A 140 2.92 -5.92 1.00
N TRP A 141 2.31 -4.87 0.41
CA TRP A 141 2.52 -4.61 -1.00
C TRP A 141 3.42 -3.43 -1.30
N ALA A 142 2.93 -2.19 -1.12
CA ALA A 142 3.57 -1.02 -1.72
C ALA A 142 4.89 -0.59 -1.06
N PHE A 143 4.93 -0.50 0.26
CA PHE A 143 6.09 -0.07 1.05
C PHE A 143 6.02 -0.65 2.47
N ASP A 144 7.06 -0.48 3.27
CA ASP A 144 7.01 -0.69 4.71
C ASP A 144 7.94 0.27 5.48
N THR A 145 7.78 0.29 6.79
CA THR A 145 8.55 1.16 7.68
C THR A 145 10.06 0.89 7.63
N TYR A 146 10.46 -0.36 7.38
CA TYR A 146 11.87 -0.67 7.19
C TYR A 146 12.40 -0.10 5.87
N GLY A 147 11.64 -0.22 4.77
CA GLY A 147 12.01 0.33 3.46
C GLY A 147 12.17 1.86 3.48
N LEU A 148 11.27 2.55 4.19
CA LEU A 148 11.37 3.99 4.41
C LEU A 148 12.65 4.35 5.18
N ALA A 149 12.93 3.64 6.27
CA ALA A 149 14.11 3.84 7.09
C ALA A 149 15.41 3.52 6.32
N ALA A 150 15.44 2.40 5.59
CA ALA A 150 16.58 1.96 4.81
C ALA A 150 16.89 2.89 3.63
N THR A 151 15.89 3.59 3.10
CA THR A 151 16.05 4.52 1.98
C THR A 151 16.34 5.94 2.47
N THR A 152 15.40 6.59 3.17
CA THR A 152 15.57 7.97 3.63
C THR A 152 16.44 8.06 4.89
N GLY A 153 16.19 7.24 5.91
CA GLY A 153 16.92 7.30 7.18
C GLY A 153 18.42 7.09 7.01
N ARG A 154 18.80 6.05 6.26
CA ARG A 154 20.21 5.77 5.93
C ARG A 154 20.85 6.94 5.17
N ALA A 155 20.15 7.47 4.16
CA ALA A 155 20.68 8.58 3.37
C ALA A 155 20.98 9.82 4.20
N VAL A 156 20.13 10.17 5.17
CA VAL A 156 20.34 11.31 6.08
C VAL A 156 21.55 11.06 7.00
N VAL A 157 21.75 9.84 7.50
CA VAL A 157 22.93 9.48 8.31
C VAL A 157 24.22 9.57 7.48
N GLU A 158 24.20 9.07 6.23
CA GLU A 158 25.32 9.15 5.27
C GLU A 158 25.65 10.61 4.94
N ALA A 159 24.65 11.49 4.86
CA ALA A 159 24.80 12.93 4.67
C ALA A 159 25.19 13.70 5.97
N GLY A 160 25.61 13.00 7.03
CA GLY A 160 26.15 13.55 8.26
C GLY A 160 25.14 13.83 9.37
N GLY A 161 23.86 13.49 9.24
CA GLY A 161 22.86 13.60 10.31
C GLY A 161 22.98 12.45 11.31
N LYS A 162 23.79 12.59 12.34
CA LYS A 162 24.21 11.49 13.23
C LYS A 162 23.32 11.31 14.45
N THR A 163 22.77 12.37 15.01
CA THR A 163 21.92 12.30 16.20
C THR A 163 20.48 12.62 15.87
N TRP A 164 19.56 11.75 16.32
CA TRP A 164 18.15 11.80 15.94
C TRP A 164 17.22 11.91 17.15
N PHE A 165 16.14 12.64 16.99
CA PHE A 165 15.01 12.63 17.90
C PHE A 165 13.71 12.48 17.09
N PHE A 166 12.77 11.65 17.54
CA PHE A 166 11.54 11.40 16.80
C PHE A 166 10.32 12.12 17.38
N VAL A 167 9.51 12.68 16.49
CA VAL A 167 8.11 13.04 16.78
C VAL A 167 7.23 11.95 16.13
N GLN A 168 6.54 11.18 16.98
CA GLN A 168 5.90 9.92 16.61
C GLN A 168 4.38 10.00 16.76
N ALA A 169 3.64 9.64 15.72
CA ALA A 169 2.21 9.34 15.81
C ALA A 169 1.99 8.08 16.67
N ASN A 170 1.12 8.17 17.67
CA ASN A 170 0.93 7.10 18.67
C ASN A 170 -0.04 6.02 18.17
N TYR A 171 0.37 5.26 17.16
CA TYR A 171 -0.32 4.06 16.65
C TYR A 171 0.69 3.10 16.01
N ALA A 172 0.20 1.96 15.47
CA ALA A 172 1.06 0.86 15.03
C ALA A 172 2.10 1.27 13.96
N PHE A 173 1.75 2.18 13.03
CA PHE A 173 2.69 2.68 12.03
C PHE A 173 3.84 3.48 12.66
N GLY A 174 3.51 4.48 13.48
CA GLY A 174 4.51 5.32 14.12
C GLY A 174 5.47 4.51 14.99
N ALA A 175 4.95 3.52 15.73
CA ALA A 175 5.78 2.62 16.54
C ALA A 175 6.72 1.77 15.67
N SER A 176 6.21 1.13 14.62
CA SER A 176 7.03 0.36 13.66
C SER A 176 8.09 1.24 12.99
N LEU A 177 7.73 2.46 12.59
CA LEU A 177 8.67 3.35 11.90
C LEU A 177 9.81 3.80 12.80
N VAL A 178 9.53 4.13 14.06
CA VAL A 178 10.60 4.49 15.02
C VAL A 178 11.48 3.28 15.33
N GLU A 179 10.93 2.08 15.48
CA GLU A 179 11.69 0.83 15.70
C GLU A 179 12.63 0.55 14.52
N ASP A 180 12.08 0.49 13.31
CA ASP A 180 12.87 0.20 12.11
C ASP A 180 13.89 1.30 11.82
N ALA A 181 13.50 2.59 11.96
CA ALA A 181 14.42 3.71 11.76
C ALA A 181 15.55 3.72 12.79
N SER A 182 15.25 3.43 14.05
CA SER A 182 16.28 3.35 15.09
C SER A 182 17.29 2.25 14.80
N SER A 183 16.84 1.10 14.33
CA SER A 183 17.69 -0.02 13.90
C SER A 183 18.61 0.39 12.74
N VAL A 184 18.03 0.94 11.67
CA VAL A 184 18.78 1.35 10.48
C VAL A 184 19.75 2.49 10.77
N ILE A 185 19.33 3.51 11.54
CA ILE A 185 20.16 4.66 11.93
C ILE A 185 21.36 4.16 12.72
N THR A 186 21.15 3.30 13.72
CA THR A 186 22.21 2.74 14.56
C THR A 186 23.18 1.90 13.73
N ALA A 187 22.67 1.02 12.86
CA ALA A 187 23.49 0.22 11.95
C ALA A 187 24.29 1.08 10.95
N SER A 188 23.83 2.29 10.66
CA SER A 188 24.51 3.26 9.78
C SER A 188 25.46 4.20 10.53
N GLY A 189 25.68 4.01 11.84
CA GLY A 189 26.57 4.81 12.66
C GLY A 189 25.96 6.10 13.21
N GLY A 190 24.62 6.19 13.26
CA GLY A 190 23.90 7.26 13.96
C GLY A 190 23.44 6.83 15.34
N LYS A 191 22.78 7.76 16.07
CA LYS A 191 22.27 7.55 17.43
C LYS A 191 20.89 8.20 17.58
N VAL A 192 19.93 7.48 18.15
CA VAL A 192 18.62 8.03 18.53
C VAL A 192 18.69 8.51 19.99
N LEU A 193 18.38 9.78 20.23
CA LEU A 193 18.42 10.43 21.54
C LEU A 193 17.11 10.25 22.30
N GLY A 194 15.98 10.11 21.58
CA GLY A 194 14.67 9.93 22.20
C GLY A 194 13.51 10.04 21.20
N THR A 195 12.31 9.97 21.74
CA THR A 195 11.06 10.03 20.99
C THR A 195 9.99 10.70 21.86
N VAL A 196 9.21 11.60 21.27
CA VAL A 196 7.96 12.09 21.84
C VAL A 196 6.79 11.58 21.02
N LYS A 197 5.69 11.18 21.69
CA LYS A 197 4.49 10.63 21.06
C LYS A 197 3.34 11.61 21.12
N TYR A 198 2.61 11.78 20.02
CA TYR A 198 1.35 12.53 19.99
C TYR A 198 0.16 11.63 19.68
N PRO A 199 -1.06 11.92 20.21
CA PRO A 199 -2.28 11.19 19.89
C PRO A 199 -2.61 11.23 18.39
N PHE A 200 -2.99 10.09 17.80
CA PHE A 200 -3.40 9.96 16.41
C PHE A 200 -4.80 9.33 16.35
N PRO A 201 -5.73 9.83 15.55
CA PRO A 201 -5.62 10.94 14.57
C PRO A 201 -6.03 12.34 15.15
N GLU A 202 -6.17 12.49 16.44
CA GLU A 202 -6.84 13.65 17.06
C GLU A 202 -5.99 14.92 17.14
N THR A 203 -4.66 14.82 16.93
CA THR A 203 -3.75 15.96 17.10
C THR A 203 -3.75 16.88 15.88
N SER A 204 -3.94 18.18 16.12
CA SER A 204 -3.82 19.24 15.11
C SER A 204 -2.79 20.30 15.47
N ASP A 205 -2.40 20.41 16.74
CA ASP A 205 -1.35 21.31 17.26
C ASP A 205 -0.14 20.49 17.72
N TYR A 206 0.98 20.68 17.06
CA TYR A 206 2.22 19.95 17.31
C TYR A 206 3.26 20.78 18.06
N ALA A 207 2.95 22.00 18.47
CA ALA A 207 3.90 22.95 19.06
C ALA A 207 4.69 22.35 20.23
N SER A 208 3.99 21.74 21.20
CA SER A 208 4.62 21.18 22.40
C SER A 208 5.56 20.01 22.09
N PHE A 209 5.23 19.20 21.06
CA PHE A 209 6.05 18.07 20.62
C PHE A 209 7.30 18.54 19.86
N LEU A 210 7.16 19.59 19.02
CA LEU A 210 8.26 20.21 18.28
C LEU A 210 9.24 20.92 19.23
N LEU A 211 8.75 21.58 20.29
CA LEU A 211 9.61 22.19 21.33
C LEU A 211 10.43 21.13 22.08
N GLN A 212 9.83 19.97 22.41
CA GLN A 212 10.56 18.86 23.02
C GLN A 212 11.62 18.30 22.07
N ALA A 213 11.29 18.15 20.79
CA ALA A 213 12.25 17.71 19.80
C ALA A 213 13.41 18.70 19.64
N GLN A 214 13.14 20.00 19.62
CA GLN A 214 14.16 21.05 19.59
C GLN A 214 15.06 21.02 20.83
N ALA A 215 14.47 20.87 22.01
CA ALA A 215 15.20 20.81 23.29
C ALA A 215 16.10 19.57 23.42
N SER A 216 15.90 18.54 22.62
CA SER A 216 16.74 17.33 22.60
C SER A 216 18.18 17.59 22.13
N GLY A 217 18.42 18.67 21.40
CA GLY A 217 19.71 18.99 20.79
C GLY A 217 20.12 18.05 19.66
N ALA A 218 19.18 17.25 19.10
CA ALA A 218 19.46 16.36 17.97
C ALA A 218 19.77 17.14 16.70
N GLU A 219 20.66 16.60 15.86
CA GLU A 219 20.95 17.14 14.52
C GLU A 219 19.82 16.91 13.54
N VAL A 220 19.00 15.86 13.79
CA VAL A 220 17.89 15.47 12.94
C VAL A 220 16.64 15.27 13.77
N ILE A 221 15.54 15.91 13.37
CA ILE A 221 14.20 15.62 13.88
C ILE A 221 13.51 14.74 12.84
N GLY A 222 13.26 13.47 13.21
CA GLY A 222 12.56 12.50 12.39
C GLY A 222 11.06 12.54 12.67
N PHE A 223 10.24 12.74 11.64
CA PHE A 223 8.79 12.67 11.74
C PHE A 223 8.34 11.24 11.40
N ALA A 224 7.90 10.51 12.43
CA ALA A 224 7.26 9.20 12.30
C ALA A 224 5.75 9.36 12.23
N SER A 225 5.31 10.05 11.20
CA SER A 225 3.94 10.46 10.87
C SER A 225 3.60 10.06 9.44
N ALA A 226 2.34 10.22 9.04
CA ALA A 226 1.87 9.91 7.70
C ALA A 226 0.72 10.85 7.28
N GLY A 227 0.43 10.91 5.98
CA GLY A 227 -0.71 11.64 5.44
C GLY A 227 -0.71 13.12 5.84
N ALA A 228 -1.88 13.64 6.19
CA ALA A 228 -2.06 15.03 6.59
C ALA A 228 -1.21 15.43 7.81
N ASP A 229 -0.94 14.50 8.74
CA ASP A 229 -0.10 14.79 9.91
C ASP A 229 1.33 15.17 9.51
N SER A 230 1.90 14.48 8.50
CA SER A 230 3.23 14.81 7.98
C SER A 230 3.28 16.23 7.43
N SER A 231 2.27 16.65 6.67
CA SER A 231 2.17 18.01 6.15
C SER A 231 2.07 19.04 7.28
N ASN A 232 1.23 18.79 8.27
CA ASN A 232 1.03 19.69 9.40
C ASN A 232 2.28 19.82 10.26
N LEU A 233 2.98 18.72 10.54
CA LEU A 233 4.26 18.71 11.27
C LEU A 233 5.33 19.52 10.54
N ILE A 234 5.50 19.30 9.22
CA ILE A 234 6.49 20.04 8.41
C ILE A 234 6.16 21.53 8.41
N LYS A 235 4.89 21.89 8.20
CA LYS A 235 4.42 23.27 8.20
C LYS A 235 4.69 23.96 9.54
N GLN A 236 4.25 23.35 10.65
CA GLN A 236 4.47 23.92 11.99
C GLN A 236 5.94 23.95 12.35
N ALA A 237 6.75 22.94 11.99
CA ALA A 237 8.21 22.99 12.21
C ALA A 237 8.86 24.17 11.47
N ALA A 238 8.40 24.51 10.27
CA ALA A 238 8.87 25.69 9.55
C ALA A 238 8.45 27.00 10.24
N GLU A 239 7.20 27.10 10.72
CA GLU A 239 6.68 28.25 11.48
C GLU A 239 7.45 28.46 12.80
N PHE A 240 7.87 27.37 13.48
CA PHE A 240 8.73 27.41 14.67
C PHE A 240 10.23 27.69 14.35
N GLY A 241 10.56 27.90 13.08
CA GLY A 241 11.93 28.17 12.64
C GLY A 241 12.88 26.98 12.72
N LEU A 242 12.36 25.75 12.83
CA LEU A 242 13.19 24.52 12.84
C LEU A 242 13.75 24.20 11.45
N ALA A 243 13.12 24.69 10.38
CA ALA A 243 13.57 24.53 9.00
C ALA A 243 14.69 25.52 8.60
N ASN A 244 15.36 26.18 9.55
CA ASN A 244 16.38 27.23 9.30
C ASN A 244 17.80 26.69 8.97
N GLY A 245 17.93 25.37 8.77
CA GLY A 245 19.17 24.69 8.39
C GLY A 245 20.10 24.32 9.56
N LYS A 246 19.77 24.68 10.80
CA LYS A 246 20.52 24.24 11.99
C LYS A 246 20.17 22.79 12.37
N VAL A 247 18.93 22.39 12.16
CA VAL A 247 18.41 21.04 12.37
C VAL A 247 17.90 20.52 11.04
N LYS A 248 18.21 19.28 10.72
CA LYS A 248 17.65 18.60 9.55
C LYS A 248 16.27 18.05 9.90
N LEU A 249 15.28 18.27 9.04
CA LEU A 249 13.98 17.63 9.15
C LEU A 249 13.94 16.40 8.24
N ALA A 250 13.56 15.26 8.77
CA ALA A 250 13.42 14.01 8.02
C ALA A 250 11.95 13.52 8.09
N ALA A 251 11.18 13.78 7.05
CA ALA A 251 9.85 13.21 6.87
C ALA A 251 10.02 11.80 6.30
N LEU A 252 10.04 10.79 7.19
CA LEU A 252 10.30 9.41 6.78
C LEU A 252 9.20 8.85 5.87
N LEU A 253 7.95 9.27 6.07
CA LEU A 253 6.87 9.06 5.11
C LEU A 253 6.26 10.40 4.73
N CYS A 254 6.48 10.80 3.51
CA CYS A 254 5.88 11.97 2.89
C CYS A 254 5.83 11.69 1.38
N PHE A 255 4.63 11.57 0.85
CA PHE A 255 4.41 11.28 -0.56
C PHE A 255 4.08 12.55 -1.35
N ILE A 256 3.95 12.42 -2.66
CA ILE A 256 3.73 13.58 -3.55
C ILE A 256 2.45 14.38 -3.23
N PRO A 257 1.32 13.81 -2.72
CA PRO A 257 0.18 14.62 -2.31
C PRO A 257 0.49 15.58 -1.17
N GLN A 258 1.30 15.16 -0.17
CA GLN A 258 1.73 16.03 0.93
C GLN A 258 2.63 17.16 0.44
N ILE A 259 3.55 16.86 -0.49
CA ILE A 259 4.40 17.88 -1.10
C ILE A 259 3.57 18.89 -1.90
N HIS A 260 2.53 18.41 -2.60
CA HIS A 260 1.60 19.28 -3.32
C HIS A 260 0.84 20.22 -2.38
N ALA A 261 0.35 19.70 -1.25
CA ALA A 261 -0.36 20.49 -0.24
C ALA A 261 0.54 21.51 0.48
N LEU A 262 1.81 21.14 0.76
CA LEU A 262 2.80 22.02 1.39
C LEU A 262 3.30 23.13 0.46
N GLY A 263 3.41 22.82 -0.84
CA GLY A 263 4.12 23.62 -1.81
C GLY A 263 5.65 23.53 -1.68
N LEU A 264 6.33 23.79 -2.80
CA LEU A 264 7.78 23.62 -2.89
C LEU A 264 8.57 24.55 -1.95
N GLN A 265 8.06 25.74 -1.66
CA GLN A 265 8.78 26.68 -0.77
C GLN A 265 8.95 26.12 0.65
N ALA A 266 7.95 25.40 1.18
CA ALA A 266 8.00 24.82 2.52
C ALA A 266 8.70 23.46 2.55
N SER A 267 8.75 22.74 1.42
CA SER A 267 9.22 21.37 1.34
C SER A 267 10.55 21.19 0.61
N LYS A 268 11.12 22.23 -0.01
CA LYS A 268 12.38 22.15 -0.77
C LYS A 268 13.50 21.51 0.04
N GLY A 269 14.27 20.64 -0.59
CA GLY A 269 15.41 19.97 0.01
C GLY A 269 15.04 18.79 0.92
N LEU A 270 13.76 18.53 1.18
CA LEU A 270 13.35 17.32 1.89
C LEU A 270 13.76 16.08 1.11
N LEU A 271 14.35 15.11 1.82
CA LEU A 271 14.57 13.77 1.27
C LEU A 271 13.31 12.93 1.50
N VAL A 272 12.81 12.34 0.43
CA VAL A 272 11.63 11.49 0.45
C VAL A 272 11.91 10.17 -0.26
N SER A 273 11.24 9.10 0.17
CA SER A 273 11.33 7.81 -0.49
C SER A 273 9.97 7.35 -0.97
N GLU A 274 9.92 6.94 -2.24
CA GLU A 274 8.75 6.38 -2.88
C GLU A 274 9.11 5.13 -3.68
N ALA A 275 8.19 4.18 -3.77
CA ALA A 275 8.30 3.07 -4.70
C ALA A 275 7.71 3.41 -6.08
N PHE A 276 6.91 4.47 -6.14
CA PHE A 276 6.29 4.98 -7.35
C PHE A 276 6.41 6.51 -7.42
N TYR A 277 6.84 7.00 -8.56
CA TYR A 277 6.73 8.43 -8.90
C TYR A 277 6.15 8.56 -10.31
N TRP A 278 5.18 9.42 -10.48
CA TRP A 278 4.39 9.52 -11.71
C TRP A 278 5.24 9.78 -12.97
N ASP A 279 6.38 10.45 -12.86
CA ASP A 279 7.30 10.79 -13.95
C ASP A 279 8.62 9.99 -13.88
N LEU A 280 8.61 8.79 -13.29
CA LEU A 280 9.81 7.98 -13.13
C LEU A 280 10.27 7.34 -14.44
N ASN A 281 9.32 6.79 -15.20
CA ASN A 281 9.56 6.09 -16.46
C ASN A 281 8.30 6.09 -17.35
N ASP A 282 8.40 5.49 -18.55
CA ASP A 282 7.26 5.46 -19.49
C ASP A 282 6.05 4.71 -18.94
N GLY A 283 6.26 3.64 -18.19
CA GLY A 283 5.18 2.87 -17.56
C GLY A 283 4.42 3.70 -16.53
N THR A 284 5.13 4.39 -15.64
CA THR A 284 4.49 5.23 -14.61
C THR A 284 3.78 6.44 -15.21
N ARG A 285 4.32 7.01 -16.28
CA ARG A 285 3.67 8.09 -17.04
C ARG A 285 2.38 7.60 -17.70
N ALA A 286 2.43 6.47 -18.43
CA ALA A 286 1.27 5.89 -19.10
C ALA A 286 0.15 5.53 -18.11
N LEU A 287 0.49 4.97 -16.96
CA LEU A 287 -0.49 4.67 -15.90
C LEU A 287 -1.11 5.98 -15.36
N THR A 288 -0.29 7.00 -15.12
CA THR A 288 -0.74 8.30 -14.60
C THR A 288 -1.64 9.06 -15.57
N GLU A 289 -1.38 9.00 -16.86
CA GLU A 289 -2.23 9.62 -17.90
C GLU A 289 -3.66 9.06 -17.88
N ARG A 290 -3.82 7.76 -17.56
CA ARG A 290 -5.13 7.12 -17.43
C ARG A 290 -5.78 7.39 -16.08
N TYR A 291 -4.99 7.57 -15.04
CA TYR A 291 -5.45 7.81 -13.67
C TYR A 291 -5.92 9.25 -13.45
N ALA A 292 -5.12 10.23 -13.84
CA ALA A 292 -5.33 11.63 -13.50
C ALA A 292 -6.72 12.18 -13.88
N PRO A 293 -7.32 11.85 -15.04
CA PRO A 293 -8.67 12.31 -15.38
C PRO A 293 -9.76 11.80 -14.42
N GLN A 294 -9.53 10.69 -13.71
CA GLN A 294 -10.50 10.09 -12.79
C GLN A 294 -10.50 10.76 -11.41
N VAL A 295 -9.46 11.56 -11.10
CA VAL A 295 -9.24 12.17 -9.78
C VAL A 295 -8.91 13.66 -9.86
N GLY A 296 -9.51 14.39 -10.80
CA GLY A 296 -9.36 15.84 -10.91
C GLY A 296 -7.96 16.32 -11.31
N GLY A 297 -7.15 15.48 -11.95
CA GLY A 297 -5.80 15.83 -12.42
C GLY A 297 -4.68 15.56 -11.42
N ALA A 298 -4.98 15.10 -10.21
CA ALA A 298 -3.99 14.71 -9.21
C ALA A 298 -3.05 13.60 -9.73
N LYS A 299 -1.85 13.52 -9.18
CA LYS A 299 -0.89 12.47 -9.52
C LYS A 299 -0.88 11.39 -8.42
N PRO A 300 -0.77 10.12 -8.81
CA PRO A 300 -0.79 9.03 -7.83
C PRO A 300 0.51 8.96 -7.04
N CYS A 301 0.38 8.49 -5.80
CA CYS A 301 1.49 8.13 -4.93
C CYS A 301 1.69 6.61 -4.86
N THR A 302 2.67 6.19 -4.06
CA THR A 302 3.02 4.79 -3.83
C THR A 302 1.83 3.93 -3.34
N ILE A 303 0.95 4.43 -2.47
CA ILE A 303 -0.21 3.68 -1.94
C ILE A 303 -1.21 3.37 -3.05
N GLN A 304 -1.62 4.38 -3.79
CA GLN A 304 -2.57 4.24 -4.90
C GLN A 304 -2.02 3.33 -6.00
N ALA A 305 -0.74 3.50 -6.37
CA ALA A 305 -0.05 2.61 -7.30
C ALA A 305 -0.01 1.15 -6.80
N GLY A 306 0.07 0.96 -5.48
CA GLY A 306 -0.03 -0.34 -4.82
C GLY A 306 -1.36 -1.04 -5.07
N CYS A 307 -2.47 -0.30 -5.13
CA CYS A 307 -3.77 -0.86 -5.46
C CYS A 307 -3.82 -1.39 -6.91
N TYR A 308 -3.26 -0.64 -7.88
CA TYR A 308 -3.16 -1.12 -9.25
C TYR A 308 -2.34 -2.43 -9.33
N SER A 309 -1.12 -2.40 -8.79
CA SER A 309 -0.20 -3.53 -8.85
C SER A 309 -0.74 -4.77 -8.10
N GLY A 310 -1.29 -4.57 -6.90
CA GLY A 310 -1.82 -5.66 -6.07
C GLY A 310 -3.05 -6.32 -6.67
N VAL A 311 -4.02 -5.54 -7.18
CA VAL A 311 -5.21 -6.07 -7.86
C VAL A 311 -4.82 -6.84 -9.11
N LEU A 312 -3.95 -6.26 -9.96
CA LEU A 312 -3.53 -6.90 -11.20
C LEU A 312 -2.84 -8.25 -10.93
N HIS A 313 -1.95 -8.29 -9.94
CA HIS A 313 -1.22 -9.52 -9.60
C HIS A 313 -2.14 -10.58 -8.97
N TYR A 314 -3.03 -10.18 -8.08
CA TYR A 314 -4.06 -11.06 -7.52
C TYR A 314 -4.91 -11.70 -8.62
N LEU A 315 -5.40 -10.91 -9.58
CA LEU A 315 -6.23 -11.41 -10.68
C LEU A 315 -5.46 -12.38 -11.58
N LYS A 316 -4.17 -12.13 -11.86
CA LYS A 316 -3.30 -13.07 -12.58
C LYS A 316 -3.17 -14.40 -11.83
N ALA A 317 -2.98 -14.38 -10.52
CA ALA A 317 -2.88 -15.58 -9.70
C ALA A 317 -4.21 -16.35 -9.62
N ALA A 318 -5.33 -15.63 -9.42
CA ALA A 318 -6.67 -16.22 -9.40
C ALA A 318 -7.04 -16.87 -10.74
N ALA A 319 -6.71 -16.24 -11.87
CA ALA A 319 -6.91 -16.81 -13.19
C ALA A 319 -6.06 -18.07 -13.42
N ALA A 320 -4.80 -18.06 -12.97
CA ALA A 320 -3.90 -19.22 -13.08
C ALA A 320 -4.38 -20.44 -12.27
N LEU A 321 -5.06 -20.21 -11.13
CA LEU A 321 -5.71 -21.27 -10.35
C LEU A 321 -7.07 -21.70 -10.92
N GLY A 322 -7.69 -20.86 -11.74
CA GLY A 322 -9.10 -20.92 -12.09
C GLY A 322 -9.96 -20.29 -10.99
N PHE A 323 -10.87 -19.40 -11.35
CA PHE A 323 -11.63 -18.56 -10.40
C PHE A 323 -12.45 -19.37 -9.37
N GLU A 324 -13.01 -20.51 -9.77
CA GLU A 324 -13.72 -21.39 -8.83
C GLU A 324 -12.80 -21.92 -7.71
N ASN A 325 -11.54 -22.24 -8.04
CA ASN A 325 -10.58 -22.69 -7.05
C ASN A 325 -10.05 -21.52 -6.22
N ALA A 326 -9.83 -20.36 -6.83
CA ALA A 326 -9.41 -19.15 -6.12
C ALA A 326 -10.41 -18.72 -5.04
N LYS A 327 -11.72 -18.91 -5.28
CA LYS A 327 -12.78 -18.62 -4.28
C LYS A 327 -12.77 -19.55 -3.06
N LYS A 328 -12.21 -20.77 -3.21
CA LYS A 328 -12.23 -21.78 -2.14
C LYS A 328 -11.19 -21.54 -1.06
N SER A 329 -10.03 -20.97 -1.42
CA SER A 329 -8.95 -20.73 -0.46
C SER A 329 -8.12 -19.51 -0.84
N GLY A 330 -8.15 -18.51 0.04
CA GLY A 330 -7.30 -17.32 -0.07
C GLY A 330 -5.82 -17.65 0.13
N ALA A 331 -5.50 -18.59 1.01
CA ALA A 331 -4.13 -19.05 1.20
C ALA A 331 -3.55 -19.67 -0.09
N ALA A 332 -4.35 -20.44 -0.84
CA ALA A 332 -3.93 -20.99 -2.13
C ALA A 332 -3.65 -19.88 -3.16
N VAL A 333 -4.47 -18.81 -3.17
CA VAL A 333 -4.25 -17.66 -4.06
C VAL A 333 -2.94 -16.96 -3.70
N VAL A 334 -2.70 -16.67 -2.41
CA VAL A 334 -1.44 -16.02 -1.97
C VAL A 334 -0.23 -16.91 -2.27
N ALA A 335 -0.33 -18.23 -2.11
CA ALA A 335 0.71 -19.16 -2.52
C ALA A 335 0.99 -19.05 -4.03
N LYS A 336 -0.06 -19.00 -4.86
CA LYS A 336 0.09 -18.79 -6.30
C LYS A 336 0.68 -17.42 -6.65
N MET A 337 0.34 -16.37 -5.92
CA MET A 337 0.97 -15.05 -6.08
C MET A 337 2.48 -15.09 -5.82
N LYS A 338 2.95 -15.94 -4.90
CA LYS A 338 4.39 -16.12 -4.62
C LYS A 338 5.14 -16.86 -5.74
N GLU A 339 4.46 -17.73 -6.47
CA GLU A 339 5.03 -18.48 -7.60
C GLU A 339 5.19 -17.63 -8.87
N ILE A 340 4.35 -16.61 -9.04
CA ILE A 340 4.33 -15.78 -10.25
C ILE A 340 5.14 -14.50 -10.01
N PRO A 341 6.13 -14.15 -10.85
CA PRO A 341 6.82 -12.87 -10.74
C PRO A 341 5.85 -11.71 -11.02
N THR A 342 6.05 -10.60 -10.33
CA THR A 342 5.33 -9.36 -10.63
C THR A 342 6.03 -8.62 -11.76
N ASP A 343 5.25 -8.10 -12.71
CA ASP A 343 5.71 -7.16 -13.73
C ASP A 343 4.51 -6.30 -14.15
N ASP A 344 4.57 -4.99 -13.85
CA ASP A 344 3.47 -4.06 -14.07
C ASP A 344 3.95 -2.62 -14.28
N LEU A 345 3.05 -1.73 -14.72
CA LEU A 345 3.36 -0.33 -15.01
C LEU A 345 3.71 0.51 -13.77
N ALA A 346 3.31 0.05 -12.58
CA ALA A 346 3.52 0.81 -11.35
C ALA A 346 4.92 0.59 -10.76
N PHE A 347 5.30 -0.68 -10.52
CA PHE A 347 6.55 -1.02 -9.82
C PHE A 347 7.53 -1.84 -10.68
N GLY A 348 7.17 -2.14 -11.93
CA GLY A 348 7.99 -2.97 -12.79
C GLY A 348 8.15 -4.39 -12.24
N LYS A 349 9.33 -4.97 -12.46
CA LYS A 349 9.64 -6.35 -12.05
C LYS A 349 9.82 -6.48 -10.55
N GLY A 350 9.34 -7.60 -10.01
CA GLY A 350 9.46 -7.92 -8.58
C GLY A 350 8.93 -9.31 -8.27
N ARG A 351 8.80 -9.63 -7.01
CA ARG A 351 8.27 -10.92 -6.53
C ARG A 351 7.59 -10.77 -5.17
N LEU A 352 6.68 -11.66 -4.86
CA LEU A 352 6.14 -11.81 -3.52
C LEU A 352 6.98 -12.85 -2.77
N ARG A 353 7.59 -12.44 -1.67
CA ARG A 353 8.49 -13.25 -0.84
C ARG A 353 7.66 -14.17 0.09
N GLU A 354 8.30 -15.19 0.68
CA GLU A 354 7.65 -16.21 1.51
C GLU A 354 6.93 -15.65 2.73
N ASP A 355 7.41 -14.54 3.30
CA ASP A 355 6.78 -13.81 4.40
C ASP A 355 5.61 -12.91 3.96
N GLY A 356 5.27 -12.92 2.68
CA GLY A 356 4.21 -12.08 2.12
C GLY A 356 4.64 -10.64 1.78
N ARG A 357 5.92 -10.28 1.89
CA ARG A 357 6.43 -8.99 1.46
C ARG A 357 6.66 -8.96 -0.05
N LYS A 358 6.05 -8.02 -0.77
CA LYS A 358 6.42 -7.75 -2.17
C LYS A 358 7.78 -7.07 -2.22
N ILE A 359 8.70 -7.65 -2.96
CA ILE A 359 10.05 -7.12 -3.20
C ILE A 359 10.06 -6.40 -4.54
N HIS A 360 10.43 -5.14 -4.52
CA HIS A 360 10.62 -4.23 -5.66
C HIS A 360 11.53 -3.08 -5.23
N ASP A 361 11.99 -2.29 -6.17
CA ASP A 361 12.88 -1.17 -5.88
C ASP A 361 12.16 -0.03 -5.13
N MET A 362 12.93 0.66 -4.27
CA MET A 362 12.56 1.93 -3.66
C MET A 362 13.43 3.03 -4.27
N HIS A 363 12.91 4.24 -4.36
CA HIS A 363 13.61 5.37 -4.96
C HIS A 363 13.74 6.49 -3.93
N LEU A 364 14.95 7.07 -3.86
CA LEU A 364 15.23 8.26 -3.06
C LEU A 364 15.16 9.48 -3.97
N PHE A 365 14.44 10.48 -3.51
CA PHE A 365 14.29 11.77 -4.16
C PHE A 365 14.62 12.92 -3.20
N GLU A 366 14.94 14.06 -3.77
CA GLU A 366 14.98 15.36 -3.11
C GLU A 366 13.85 16.22 -3.67
N VAL A 367 13.11 16.89 -2.80
CA VAL A 367 12.09 17.84 -3.23
C VAL A 367 12.76 19.07 -3.83
N LYS A 368 12.36 19.42 -5.05
CA LYS A 368 12.87 20.56 -5.82
C LYS A 368 12.60 21.89 -5.13
N ALA A 369 13.48 22.85 -5.34
CA ALA A 369 13.17 24.25 -5.12
C ALA A 369 12.15 24.77 -6.18
N PRO A 370 11.36 25.81 -5.88
CA PRO A 370 10.37 26.34 -6.82
C PRO A 370 10.92 26.64 -8.22
N GLU A 371 12.13 27.17 -8.30
CA GLU A 371 12.82 27.53 -9.55
C GLU A 371 13.28 26.32 -10.39
N GLU A 372 13.37 25.13 -9.78
CA GLU A 372 13.75 23.88 -10.44
C GLU A 372 12.54 23.14 -11.05
N SER A 373 11.32 23.45 -10.60
CA SER A 373 10.09 22.84 -11.10
C SER A 373 9.66 23.48 -12.42
N LYS A 374 9.48 22.68 -13.46
CA LYS A 374 9.19 23.15 -14.83
C LYS A 374 7.73 23.02 -15.26
N LYS A 375 6.93 22.24 -14.52
CA LYS A 375 5.53 21.94 -14.81
C LYS A 375 4.79 21.54 -13.51
N PRO A 376 3.46 21.59 -13.48
CA PRO A 376 2.70 21.10 -12.32
C PRO A 376 3.09 19.67 -11.96
N TRP A 377 3.23 19.40 -10.66
CA TRP A 377 3.62 18.08 -10.08
C TRP A 377 5.06 17.64 -10.40
N ASP A 378 5.89 18.47 -10.99
CA ASP A 378 7.33 18.22 -11.19
C ASP A 378 8.11 18.60 -9.94
N TYR A 379 7.91 17.83 -8.85
CA TYR A 379 8.38 18.19 -7.52
C TYR A 379 9.65 17.48 -7.11
N TYR A 380 10.02 16.40 -7.79
CA TYR A 380 11.10 15.54 -7.33
C TYR A 380 12.31 15.55 -8.27
N LYS A 381 13.48 15.60 -7.64
CA LYS A 381 14.76 15.32 -8.24
C LYS A 381 15.17 13.91 -7.84
N PHE A 382 15.29 13.04 -8.82
CA PHE A 382 15.73 11.66 -8.59
C PHE A 382 17.20 11.65 -8.12
N LEU A 383 17.48 10.94 -7.01
CA LEU A 383 18.83 10.78 -6.48
C LEU A 383 19.39 9.39 -6.74
N ARG A 384 18.67 8.36 -6.30
CA ARG A 384 19.11 6.96 -6.51
C ARG A 384 17.97 5.96 -6.38
N THR A 385 18.16 4.79 -6.97
CA THR A 385 17.37 3.60 -6.71
C THR A 385 18.05 2.76 -5.61
N VAL A 386 17.27 2.29 -4.65
CA VAL A 386 17.66 1.28 -3.67
C VAL A 386 17.03 -0.05 -4.10
N PRO A 387 17.82 -1.03 -4.54
CA PRO A 387 17.31 -2.32 -4.97
C PRO A 387 16.47 -2.99 -3.87
N GLY A 388 15.39 -3.65 -4.25
CA GLY A 388 14.41 -4.21 -3.31
C GLY A 388 15.03 -5.13 -2.25
N GLU A 389 16.04 -5.93 -2.62
CA GLU A 389 16.76 -6.80 -1.68
C GLU A 389 17.53 -6.02 -0.59
N LYS A 390 17.82 -4.74 -0.80
CA LYS A 390 18.49 -3.85 0.15
C LYS A 390 17.51 -2.86 0.81
N ALA A 391 16.38 -2.62 0.17
CA ALA A 391 15.35 -1.73 0.67
C ALA A 391 14.52 -2.38 1.78
N PHE A 392 14.18 -3.66 1.63
CA PHE A 392 13.34 -4.37 2.60
C PHE A 392 14.16 -5.23 3.55
N ARG A 393 13.61 -5.40 4.77
CA ARG A 393 14.26 -6.15 5.85
C ARG A 393 14.65 -7.56 5.40
N PRO A 394 15.85 -8.06 5.77
CA PRO A 394 16.22 -9.44 5.52
C PRO A 394 15.16 -10.42 6.06
N LEU A 395 14.91 -11.50 5.32
CA LEU A 395 13.87 -12.48 5.66
C LEU A 395 14.04 -13.05 7.08
N ALA A 396 15.27 -13.33 7.46
CA ALA A 396 15.63 -13.88 8.78
C ALA A 396 15.26 -12.95 9.95
N ASP A 397 15.28 -11.64 9.73
CA ASP A 397 15.05 -10.63 10.78
C ASP A 397 13.56 -10.32 10.99
N GLY A 398 12.68 -10.86 10.13
CA GLY A 398 11.26 -10.53 10.12
C GLY A 398 10.43 -11.16 11.23
N LYS A 399 10.90 -12.22 11.87
CA LYS A 399 10.16 -13.00 12.88
C LYS A 399 8.82 -13.55 12.37
N CYS A 400 8.68 -13.76 11.06
CA CYS A 400 7.49 -14.35 10.47
C CYS A 400 7.41 -15.85 10.80
N SER A 401 6.30 -16.28 11.37
CA SER A 401 6.10 -17.68 11.78
C SER A 401 5.96 -18.67 10.61
N LEU A 402 5.81 -18.15 9.39
CA LEU A 402 5.77 -18.98 8.17
C LEU A 402 7.17 -19.35 7.66
N ILE A 403 8.22 -18.74 8.22
CA ILE A 403 9.60 -18.92 7.78
C ILE A 403 10.30 -19.89 8.73
N HIS A 404 10.71 -21.01 8.20
CA HIS A 404 11.50 -22.03 8.88
C HIS A 404 12.93 -21.98 8.31
N LEU A 405 13.85 -21.32 9.04
CA LEU A 405 15.26 -21.16 8.68
C LEU A 405 16.10 -22.29 9.28
#